data_269ca92d69a134a165cdbdafd1fee536
#
_entry.id   269ca92d69a134a165cdbdafd1fee536
#
_cell.length_a   1.000
_cell.length_b   1.000
_cell.length_c   1.000
_cell.angle_alpha   90.00
_cell.angle_beta   90.00
_cell.angle_gamma   90.00
#
_symmetry.space_group_name_H-M   'P 1'
#
loop_
_entity.id
_entity.type
_entity.pdbx_description
1 polymer ?
#
loop_
_entity_poly.entity_id
_entity_poly.type
_entity_poly.pdbx_seq_one_letter_code
_entity_poly.pdbx_strand_id
1 'polypeptide(L)'
;MNSTQLIIQNAITQLCLLIKSSSLANTEKTTVVERVHAIDVVLLERLCQKSSRPLTTTNLSYIICFLAGLSTHTVAAIFKIEPGTVYTVRYRLHAYF
;
A
#
# COMPACT_ATOMS: atom_id res chain seq x y z
N MET A 1 -3.07 20.52 -6.85
CA MET A 1 -3.24 19.12 -6.42
C MET A 1 -4.31 19.11 -5.33
N ASN A 2 -5.34 18.26 -5.45
CA ASN A 2 -6.36 18.12 -4.42
C ASN A 2 -5.88 17.23 -3.26
N SER A 3 -6.65 17.22 -2.16
CA SER A 3 -6.25 16.47 -0.96
C SER A 3 -6.18 14.97 -1.19
N THR A 4 -7.03 14.41 -2.04
CA THR A 4 -6.97 12.98 -2.39
C THR A 4 -5.68 12.64 -3.12
N GLN A 5 -5.29 13.44 -4.09
CA GLN A 5 -4.04 13.24 -4.83
C GLN A 5 -2.83 13.36 -3.91
N LEU A 6 -2.87 14.30 -2.96
CA LEU A 6 -1.79 14.48 -2.00
C LEU A 6 -1.63 13.26 -1.10
N ILE A 7 -2.73 12.71 -0.59
CA ILE A 7 -2.70 11.51 0.26
C ILE A 7 -2.13 10.32 -0.53
N ILE A 8 -2.54 10.17 -1.78
CA ILE A 8 -2.05 9.08 -2.65
C ILE A 8 -0.54 9.22 -2.86
N GLN A 9 -0.06 10.43 -3.17
CA GLN A 9 1.38 10.65 -3.34
C GLN A 9 2.14 10.40 -2.05
N ASN A 10 1.62 10.83 -0.92
CA ASN A 10 2.23 10.59 0.38
C ASN A 10 2.31 9.08 0.67
N ALA A 11 1.27 8.33 0.33
CA ALA A 11 1.25 6.89 0.52
C ALA A 11 2.31 6.19 -0.34
N ILE A 12 2.43 6.58 -1.60
CA ILE A 12 3.45 6.02 -2.50
C ILE A 12 4.86 6.33 -1.99
N THR A 13 5.11 7.57 -1.60
CA THR A 13 6.41 8.00 -1.05
C THR A 13 6.75 7.22 0.22
N GLN A 14 5.82 7.15 1.16
CA GLN A 14 6.01 6.42 2.41
C GLN A 14 6.30 4.94 2.14
N LEU A 15 5.53 4.34 1.23
CA LEU A 15 5.69 2.92 0.89
C LEU A 15 7.06 2.66 0.27
N CYS A 16 7.53 3.52 -0.64
CA CYS A 16 8.85 3.36 -1.23
C CYS A 16 9.96 3.44 -0.17
N LEU A 17 9.82 4.34 0.82
CA LEU A 17 10.76 4.42 1.92
C LEU A 17 10.75 3.14 2.79
N LEU A 18 9.58 2.61 3.06
CA LEU A 18 9.43 1.36 3.81
C LEU A 18 10.07 0.18 3.07
N ILE A 19 9.87 0.11 1.76
CA ILE A 19 10.49 -0.94 0.93
C ILE A 19 12.01 -0.83 1.00
N LYS A 20 12.55 0.38 0.86
CA LYS A 20 13.98 0.64 0.90
C LYS A 20 14.61 0.20 2.22
N SER A 21 13.92 0.42 3.33
CA SER A 21 14.41 0.07 4.67
C SER A 21 14.05 -1.35 5.12
N SER A 22 13.34 -2.11 4.28
CA SER A 22 12.90 -3.47 4.62
C SER A 22 14.04 -4.48 4.51
N SER A 23 13.76 -5.70 4.98
CA SER A 23 14.68 -6.84 4.90
C SER A 23 14.68 -7.54 3.54
N LEU A 24 13.89 -7.06 2.57
CA LEU A 24 13.84 -7.66 1.24
C LEU A 24 15.20 -7.58 0.54
N ALA A 25 15.51 -8.56 -0.29
CA ALA A 25 16.70 -8.51 -1.15
C ALA A 25 16.61 -7.32 -2.12
N ASN A 26 17.74 -6.77 -2.52
CA ASN A 26 17.76 -5.60 -3.40
C ASN A 26 17.03 -5.82 -4.71
N THR A 27 17.14 -7.01 -5.29
CA THR A 27 16.40 -7.37 -6.51
C THR A 27 14.89 -7.35 -6.29
N GLU A 28 14.44 -7.84 -5.14
CA GLU A 28 13.02 -7.80 -4.77
C GLU A 28 12.55 -6.38 -4.53
N LYS A 29 13.35 -5.54 -3.86
CA LYS A 29 13.03 -4.13 -3.64
C LYS A 29 12.78 -3.42 -4.95
N THR A 30 13.64 -3.62 -5.94
CA THR A 30 13.51 -3.01 -7.26
C THR A 30 12.20 -3.44 -7.93
N THR A 31 11.90 -4.74 -7.93
CA THR A 31 10.68 -5.27 -8.52
C THR A 31 9.43 -4.73 -7.83
N VAL A 32 9.44 -4.67 -6.50
CA VAL A 32 8.30 -4.19 -5.71
C VAL A 32 8.06 -2.70 -5.98
N VAL A 33 9.11 -1.89 -6.01
CA VAL A 33 9.00 -0.46 -6.33
C VAL A 33 8.41 -0.25 -7.73
N GLU A 34 8.86 -1.03 -8.71
CA GLU A 34 8.29 -0.97 -10.06
C GLU A 34 6.79 -1.27 -10.06
N ARG A 35 6.36 -2.29 -9.33
CA ARG A 35 4.93 -2.62 -9.20
C ARG A 35 4.13 -1.53 -8.53
N VAL A 36 4.69 -0.91 -7.50
CA VAL A 36 4.05 0.22 -6.81
C VAL A 36 3.86 1.40 -7.76
N HIS A 37 4.87 1.73 -8.55
CA HIS A 37 4.79 2.83 -9.52
C HIS A 37 3.87 2.52 -10.71
N ALA A 38 3.59 1.26 -10.98
CA ALA A 38 2.68 0.84 -12.05
C ALA A 38 1.21 0.89 -11.64
N ILE A 39 0.89 1.20 -10.39
CA ILE A 39 -0.48 1.27 -9.89
C ILE A 39 -1.27 2.35 -10.64
N ASP A 40 -2.51 2.03 -10.97
CA ASP A 40 -3.44 2.97 -11.59
C ASP A 40 -3.91 3.99 -10.55
N VAL A 41 -3.42 5.22 -10.67
CA VAL A 41 -3.76 6.32 -9.74
C VAL A 41 -5.25 6.65 -9.82
N VAL A 42 -5.87 6.55 -11.00
CA VAL A 42 -7.30 6.81 -11.16
C VAL A 42 -8.12 5.79 -10.36
N LEU A 43 -7.69 4.52 -10.36
CA LEU A 43 -8.32 3.49 -9.54
C LEU A 43 -8.22 3.83 -8.06
N LEU A 44 -7.05 4.29 -7.60
CA LEU A 44 -6.86 4.71 -6.21
C LEU A 44 -7.76 5.88 -5.84
N GLU A 45 -7.90 6.86 -6.71
CA GLU A 45 -8.80 8.00 -6.48
C GLU A 45 -10.24 7.52 -6.33
N ARG A 46 -10.69 6.59 -7.18
CA ARG A 46 -12.04 6.00 -7.10
C ARG A 46 -12.24 5.24 -5.80
N LEU A 47 -11.25 4.49 -5.35
CA LEU A 47 -11.33 3.76 -4.09
C LEU A 47 -11.45 4.73 -2.91
N CYS A 48 -10.70 5.83 -2.92
CA CYS A 48 -10.82 6.87 -1.89
C CYS A 48 -12.24 7.44 -1.83
N GLN A 49 -12.85 7.66 -2.99
CA GLN A 49 -14.22 8.20 -3.08
C GLN A 49 -15.27 7.20 -2.58
N LYS A 50 -15.05 5.90 -2.80
CA LYS A 50 -16.01 4.84 -2.42
C LYS A 50 -15.87 4.39 -0.97
N SER A 51 -14.77 4.71 -0.32
CA SER A 51 -14.54 4.29 1.06
C SER A 51 -15.59 4.91 1.99
N SER A 52 -16.15 4.08 2.88
CA SER A 52 -17.12 4.54 3.89
C SER A 52 -16.47 5.42 4.95
N ARG A 53 -15.15 5.39 5.07
CA ARG A 53 -14.36 6.17 6.01
C ARG A 53 -13.18 6.80 5.29
N PRO A 54 -12.70 7.98 5.72
CA PRO A 54 -11.47 8.54 5.16
C PRO A 54 -10.31 7.56 5.29
N LEU A 55 -9.57 7.37 4.20
CA LEU A 55 -8.40 6.51 4.20
C LEU A 55 -7.18 7.32 4.64
N THR A 56 -6.43 6.76 5.60
CA THR A 56 -5.15 7.35 6.01
C THR A 56 -4.06 7.01 5.00
N THR A 57 -2.94 7.70 5.08
CA THR A 57 -1.75 7.39 4.29
C THR A 57 -1.32 5.94 4.49
N THR A 58 -1.35 5.44 5.72
CA THR A 58 -1.01 4.05 6.02
C THR A 58 -2.00 3.06 5.41
N ASN A 59 -3.31 3.33 5.51
CA ASN A 59 -4.32 2.50 4.87
C ASN A 59 -4.08 2.39 3.36
N LEU A 60 -3.81 3.51 2.70
CA LEU A 60 -3.52 3.55 1.28
C LEU A 60 -2.25 2.78 0.93
N SER A 61 -1.22 2.86 1.76
CA SER A 61 0.02 2.09 1.55
C SER A 61 -0.26 0.60 1.51
N TYR A 62 -1.08 0.08 2.42
CA TYR A 62 -1.50 -1.32 2.39
C TYR A 62 -2.32 -1.64 1.14
N ILE A 63 -3.29 -0.80 0.81
CA ILE A 63 -4.15 -1.00 -0.36
C ILE A 63 -3.29 -1.08 -1.63
N ILE A 64 -2.31 -0.20 -1.77
CA ILE A 64 -1.38 -0.21 -2.91
C ILE A 64 -0.65 -1.54 -2.99
N CYS A 65 -0.16 -2.07 -1.87
CA CYS A 65 0.50 -3.37 -1.84
C CYS A 65 -0.44 -4.48 -2.33
N PHE A 66 -1.67 -4.49 -1.87
CA PHE A 66 -2.64 -5.51 -2.27
C PHE A 66 -2.99 -5.42 -3.75
N LEU A 67 -3.21 -4.21 -4.26
CA LEU A 67 -3.48 -3.99 -5.68
C LEU A 67 -2.28 -4.33 -6.57
N ALA A 68 -1.07 -4.13 -6.07
CA ALA A 68 0.15 -4.51 -6.77
C ALA A 68 0.38 -6.02 -6.78
N GLY A 69 -0.46 -6.79 -6.10
CA GLY A 69 -0.36 -8.25 -6.06
C GLY A 69 0.79 -8.77 -5.22
N LEU A 70 1.24 -7.99 -4.24
CA LEU A 70 2.33 -8.42 -3.35
C LEU A 70 1.84 -9.53 -2.41
N SER A 71 2.70 -10.52 -2.18
CA SER A 71 2.38 -11.62 -1.27
C SER A 71 2.30 -11.13 0.17
N THR A 72 1.58 -11.88 1.00
CA THR A 72 1.47 -11.59 2.43
C THR A 72 2.85 -11.47 3.09
N HIS A 73 3.77 -12.36 2.76
CA HIS A 73 5.13 -12.34 3.32
C HIS A 73 5.89 -11.08 2.90
N THR A 74 5.73 -10.65 1.65
CA THR A 74 6.36 -9.42 1.15
C THR A 74 5.83 -8.20 1.90
N VAL A 75 4.51 -8.10 2.05
CA VAL A 75 3.88 -6.99 2.79
C VAL A 75 4.34 -7.00 4.26
N ALA A 76 4.38 -8.17 4.89
CA ALA A 76 4.85 -8.29 6.27
C ALA A 76 6.30 -7.79 6.42
N ALA A 77 7.18 -8.14 5.48
CA ALA A 77 8.56 -7.66 5.50
C ALA A 77 8.66 -6.14 5.33
N ILE A 78 7.86 -5.57 4.44
CA ILE A 78 7.85 -4.12 4.19
C ILE A 78 7.44 -3.35 5.43
N PHE A 79 6.35 -3.77 6.09
CA PHE A 79 5.80 -3.07 7.25
C PHE A 79 6.38 -3.56 8.58
N LYS A 80 7.27 -4.58 8.56
CA LYS A 80 7.91 -5.16 9.74
C LYS A 80 6.90 -5.67 10.74
N ILE A 81 5.91 -6.42 10.25
CA ILE A 81 4.83 -7.03 11.04
C ILE A 81 4.74 -8.51 10.73
N GLU A 82 4.01 -9.24 11.58
CA GLU A 82 3.75 -10.66 11.35
C GLU A 82 2.79 -10.87 10.19
N PRO A 83 2.95 -11.95 9.40
CA PRO A 83 2.03 -12.23 8.28
C PRO A 83 0.56 -12.30 8.70
N GLY A 84 0.28 -12.83 9.91
CA GLY A 84 -1.08 -12.85 10.44
C GLY A 84 -1.69 -11.46 10.60
N THR A 85 -0.87 -10.47 10.94
CA THR A 85 -1.31 -9.08 11.06
C THR A 85 -1.71 -8.51 9.70
N VAL A 86 -1.04 -8.92 8.62
CA VAL A 86 -1.40 -8.51 7.26
C VAL A 86 -2.82 -8.94 6.90
N TYR A 87 -3.20 -10.17 7.26
CA TYR A 87 -4.56 -10.67 7.05
C TYR A 87 -5.58 -9.84 7.83
N THR A 88 -5.26 -9.49 9.06
CA THR A 88 -6.14 -8.66 9.90
C THR A 88 -6.34 -7.28 9.28
N VAL A 89 -5.26 -6.65 8.80
CA VAL A 89 -5.34 -5.35 8.14
C VAL A 89 -6.20 -5.44 6.88
N ARG A 90 -5.98 -6.46 6.06
CA ARG A 90 -6.76 -6.66 4.84
C ARG A 90 -8.24 -6.81 5.15
N TYR A 91 -8.59 -7.60 6.16
CA TYR A 91 -9.97 -7.79 6.59
C TYR A 91 -10.62 -6.47 7.02
N ARG A 92 -9.92 -5.69 7.84
CA ARG A 92 -10.43 -4.38 8.29
C ARG A 92 -10.66 -3.43 7.12
N LEU A 93 -9.73 -3.39 6.17
CA LEU A 93 -9.85 -2.48 5.02
C LEU A 93 -11.02 -2.87 4.11
N HIS A 94 -11.32 -4.17 3.99
CA HIS A 94 -12.49 -4.61 3.25
C HIS A 94 -13.79 -4.03 3.82
N ALA A 95 -13.86 -3.80 5.13
CA ALA A 95 -15.04 -3.24 5.77
C ALA A 95 -15.28 -1.76 5.39
N TYR A 96 -14.29 -1.09 4.79
CA TYR A 96 -14.43 0.29 4.31
C TYR A 96 -15.20 0.37 2.99
N PHE A 97 -15.33 -0.73 2.31
CA PHE A 97 -15.96 -0.85 0.99
C PHE A 97 -17.10 -1.85 1.03
#